data_a37f0ab5ec72128459a8a9957ce65374
#
_entry.id   a37f0ab5ec72128459a8a9957ce65374
#
_cell.length_a   1.000
_cell.length_b   1.000
_cell.length_c   1.000
_cell.angle_alpha   90.00
_cell.angle_beta   90.00
_cell.angle_gamma   90.00
#
_symmetry.space_group_name_H-M   'P 1'
#
loop_
_entity.id
_entity.type
_entity.pdbx_description
1 polymer ?
#
loop_
_entity_poly.entity_id
_entity_poly.type
_entity_poly.pdbx_seq_one_letter_code
_entity_poly.pdbx_strand_id
1 'polypeptide(L)'
;MFAWLKNLQSFIYERRSLKIKIFKVSKDFTITIFCGFLMPYLLLVAVWIYNYITGVMKFTKNDPVVWLIYLVCFLIYPILSSIGQHIGIDKEAIWIRFCFVRCKKIQRKLIKECYIVDGVDFERHLIGETLIIKSTDNKCIYVSNRYTKKQREEIVVLLGYKDGLKSLKKKNITKDQLPY
;
A
#
# COMPACT_ATOMS: atom_id res chain seq x y z
N MET A 1 15.81 14.65 14.71
CA MET A 1 16.55 14.36 13.46
C MET A 1 17.33 13.05 13.46
N PHE A 2 17.96 12.64 14.57
CA PHE A 2 18.80 11.42 14.65
C PHE A 2 18.04 10.07 14.70
N ALA A 3 16.79 10.03 15.15
CA ALA A 3 16.02 8.77 15.21
C ALA A 3 15.76 8.16 13.81
N TRP A 4 15.60 9.00 12.79
CA TRP A 4 15.42 8.59 11.41
C TRP A 4 16.68 7.91 10.84
N LEU A 5 17.86 8.45 11.11
CA LEU A 5 19.15 7.87 10.69
C LEU A 5 19.42 6.52 11.34
N LYS A 6 19.10 6.35 12.64
CA LYS A 6 19.20 5.04 13.33
C LYS A 6 18.28 4.00 12.71
N ASN A 7 17.05 4.40 12.36
CA ASN A 7 16.11 3.51 11.67
C ASN A 7 16.57 3.13 10.26
N LEU A 8 17.24 4.04 9.55
CA LEU A 8 17.82 3.77 8.24
C LEU A 8 19.01 2.81 8.35
N GLN A 9 19.91 3.02 9.33
CA GLN A 9 21.05 2.13 9.57
C GLN A 9 20.60 0.73 10.00
N SER A 10 19.62 0.62 10.91
CA SER A 10 19.06 -0.69 11.30
C SER A 10 18.45 -1.42 10.12
N PHE A 11 17.80 -0.69 9.20
CA PHE A 11 17.23 -1.25 7.97
C PHE A 11 18.30 -1.80 7.01
N ILE A 12 19.39 -1.06 6.84
CA ILE A 12 20.51 -1.49 5.97
C ILE A 12 21.21 -2.70 6.58
N TYR A 13 21.40 -2.72 7.90
CA TYR A 13 22.04 -3.80 8.62
C TYR A 13 21.19 -5.08 8.64
N GLU A 14 19.89 -4.99 8.93
CA GLU A 14 18.93 -6.11 8.86
C GLU A 14 18.88 -6.73 7.44
N ARG A 15 19.04 -5.92 6.41
CA ARG A 15 19.06 -6.39 5.01
C ARG A 15 20.29 -7.26 4.68
N ARG A 16 21.43 -6.98 5.32
CA ARG A 16 22.71 -7.70 5.07
C ARG A 16 22.81 -9.02 5.85
N SER A 17 22.26 -9.07 7.05
CA SER A 17 22.43 -10.24 7.95
C SER A 17 21.35 -11.32 7.78
N LEU A 18 20.15 -10.97 7.30
CA LEU A 18 19.04 -11.90 7.12
C LEU A 18 18.69 -12.00 5.63
N LYS A 19 18.46 -13.21 5.12
CA LYS A 19 17.89 -13.42 3.78
C LYS A 19 16.42 -12.94 3.76
N ILE A 20 16.23 -11.62 3.87
CA ILE A 20 14.91 -10.98 3.87
C ILE A 20 14.45 -10.83 2.43
N LYS A 21 13.29 -11.38 2.09
CA LYS A 21 12.63 -11.11 0.84
C LYS A 21 11.66 -9.96 0.98
N ILE A 22 11.83 -8.92 0.15
CA ILE A 22 11.02 -7.70 0.18
C ILE A 22 10.15 -7.64 -1.08
N PHE A 23 8.86 -7.49 -0.87
CA PHE A 23 7.86 -7.28 -1.91
C PHE A 23 7.46 -5.81 -1.93
N LYS A 24 7.56 -5.19 -3.10
CA LYS A 24 7.14 -3.81 -3.35
C LYS A 24 5.79 -3.81 -4.05
N VAL A 25 5.03 -2.75 -3.85
CA VAL A 25 3.81 -2.49 -4.62
C VAL A 25 4.12 -2.56 -6.12
N SER A 26 3.19 -3.11 -6.91
CA SER A 26 3.40 -3.28 -8.35
C SER A 26 3.51 -1.92 -9.06
N LYS A 27 4.34 -1.87 -10.10
CA LYS A 27 4.51 -0.65 -10.91
C LYS A 27 3.20 -0.25 -11.60
N ASP A 28 2.45 -1.24 -12.09
CA ASP A 28 1.17 -0.99 -12.77
C ASP A 28 0.16 -0.34 -11.83
N PHE A 29 0.08 -0.81 -10.58
CA PHE A 29 -0.76 -0.19 -9.57
C PHE A 29 -0.32 1.25 -9.29
N THR A 30 0.98 1.49 -9.16
CA THR A 30 1.53 2.84 -8.94
C THR A 30 1.17 3.78 -10.09
N ILE A 31 1.30 3.32 -11.34
CA ILE A 31 0.95 4.11 -12.52
C ILE A 31 -0.55 4.39 -12.55
N THR A 32 -1.40 3.39 -12.28
CA THR A 32 -2.86 3.55 -12.25
C THR A 32 -3.28 4.60 -11.22
N ILE A 33 -2.73 4.54 -10.02
CA ILE A 33 -3.01 5.52 -8.97
C ILE A 33 -2.54 6.92 -9.41
N PHE A 34 -1.32 7.03 -9.93
CA PHE A 34 -0.78 8.30 -10.40
C PHE A 34 -1.66 8.92 -11.50
N CYS A 35 -2.04 8.15 -12.53
CA CYS A 35 -2.93 8.62 -13.59
C CYS A 35 -4.31 8.99 -13.06
N GLY A 36 -4.86 8.18 -12.13
CA GLY A 36 -6.17 8.44 -11.52
C GLY A 36 -6.23 9.76 -10.75
N PHE A 37 -5.13 10.22 -10.17
CA PHE A 37 -5.06 11.53 -9.51
C PHE A 37 -4.64 12.66 -10.44
N LEU A 38 -3.76 12.40 -11.39
CA LEU A 38 -3.27 13.41 -12.33
C LEU A 38 -4.36 13.91 -13.26
N MET A 39 -5.21 13.02 -13.78
CA MET A 39 -6.26 13.41 -14.74
C MET A 39 -7.30 14.39 -14.16
N PRO A 40 -7.90 14.14 -12.97
CA PRO A 40 -8.78 15.12 -12.34
C PRO A 40 -8.08 16.46 -12.06
N TYR A 41 -6.80 16.41 -11.64
CA TYR A 41 -6.04 17.63 -11.43
C TYR A 41 -5.89 18.46 -12.72
N LEU A 42 -5.54 17.82 -13.85
CA LEU A 42 -5.41 18.50 -15.13
C LEU A 42 -6.75 19.09 -15.61
N LEU A 43 -7.85 18.40 -15.38
CA LEU A 43 -9.20 18.91 -15.67
C LEU A 43 -9.52 20.15 -14.84
N LEU A 44 -9.22 20.14 -13.54
CA LEU A 44 -9.43 21.31 -12.69
C LEU A 44 -8.60 22.52 -13.15
N VAL A 45 -7.34 22.28 -13.53
CA VAL A 45 -6.46 23.35 -14.06
C VAL A 45 -7.02 23.88 -15.39
N ALA A 46 -7.49 23.01 -16.28
CA ALA A 46 -8.07 23.42 -17.55
C ALA A 46 -9.36 24.26 -17.37
N VAL A 47 -10.25 23.85 -16.46
CA VAL A 47 -11.45 24.63 -16.12
C VAL A 47 -11.09 25.97 -15.53
N TRP A 48 -10.07 26.03 -14.67
CA TRP A 48 -9.60 27.28 -14.09
C TRP A 48 -9.03 28.23 -15.15
N ILE A 49 -8.18 27.73 -16.05
CA ILE A 49 -7.63 28.51 -17.19
C ILE A 49 -8.77 29.02 -18.08
N TYR A 50 -9.75 28.17 -18.38
CA TYR A 50 -10.92 28.57 -19.20
C TYR A 50 -11.68 29.73 -18.54
N ASN A 51 -12.01 29.63 -17.26
CA ASN A 51 -12.71 30.68 -16.52
C ASN A 51 -11.90 31.99 -16.42
N TYR A 52 -10.58 31.89 -16.38
CA TYR A 52 -9.72 33.05 -16.45
C TYR A 52 -9.75 33.74 -17.84
N ILE A 53 -9.62 32.98 -18.92
CA ILE A 53 -9.64 33.49 -20.28
C ILE A 53 -11.01 34.13 -20.61
N THR A 54 -12.09 33.53 -20.16
CA THR A 54 -13.47 34.05 -20.37
C THR A 54 -13.83 35.22 -19.45
N GLY A 55 -12.94 35.63 -18.56
CA GLY A 55 -13.15 36.75 -17.63
C GLY A 55 -14.13 36.45 -16.49
N VAL A 56 -14.57 35.17 -16.33
CA VAL A 56 -15.46 34.76 -15.23
C VAL A 56 -14.72 34.87 -13.88
N MET A 57 -13.42 34.58 -13.87
CA MET A 57 -12.58 34.71 -12.69
C MET A 57 -11.41 35.67 -12.94
N LYS A 58 -11.07 36.46 -11.92
CA LYS A 58 -9.88 37.30 -11.92
C LYS A 58 -8.73 36.58 -11.21
N PHE A 59 -7.54 36.64 -11.82
CA PHE A 59 -6.34 36.10 -11.22
C PHE A 59 -5.96 36.87 -9.93
N THR A 60 -5.79 36.16 -8.85
CA THR A 60 -5.30 36.72 -7.59
C THR A 60 -3.86 36.31 -7.34
N LYS A 61 -3.11 37.09 -6.54
CA LYS A 61 -1.71 36.78 -6.20
C LYS A 61 -1.54 35.44 -5.48
N ASN A 62 -2.60 34.95 -4.84
CA ASN A 62 -2.57 33.71 -4.06
C ASN A 62 -2.89 32.47 -4.90
N ASP A 63 -3.45 32.62 -6.08
CA ASP A 63 -3.87 31.48 -6.93
C ASP A 63 -2.71 30.51 -7.25
N PRO A 64 -1.49 30.96 -7.61
CA PRO A 64 -0.39 30.04 -7.85
C PRO A 64 -0.02 29.20 -6.63
N VAL A 65 -0.10 29.78 -5.43
CA VAL A 65 0.20 29.08 -4.17
C VAL A 65 -0.84 28.01 -3.88
N VAL A 66 -2.11 28.34 -4.07
CA VAL A 66 -3.22 27.39 -3.92
C VAL A 66 -3.06 26.21 -4.88
N TRP A 67 -2.79 26.48 -6.16
CA TRP A 67 -2.56 25.44 -7.17
C TRP A 67 -1.33 24.58 -6.87
N LEU A 68 -0.26 25.18 -6.36
CA LEU A 68 0.92 24.44 -5.93
C LEU A 68 0.61 23.50 -4.77
N ILE A 69 -0.18 23.94 -3.79
CA ILE A 69 -0.63 23.10 -2.66
C ILE A 69 -1.47 21.92 -3.19
N TYR A 70 -2.42 22.16 -4.08
CA TYR A 70 -3.20 21.10 -4.71
C TYR A 70 -2.32 20.10 -5.46
N LEU A 71 -1.37 20.61 -6.26
CA LEU A 71 -0.42 19.76 -6.98
C LEU A 71 0.36 18.85 -6.02
N VAL A 72 0.88 19.41 -4.94
CA VAL A 72 1.60 18.66 -3.91
C VAL A 72 0.70 17.59 -3.29
N CYS A 73 -0.52 17.93 -2.89
CA CYS A 73 -1.46 16.97 -2.29
C CYS A 73 -1.86 15.86 -3.27
N PHE A 74 -2.19 16.22 -4.52
CA PHE A 74 -2.68 15.26 -5.51
C PHE A 74 -1.59 14.36 -6.11
N LEU A 75 -0.33 14.80 -6.17
CA LEU A 75 0.77 14.03 -6.74
C LEU A 75 1.65 13.37 -5.68
N ILE A 76 2.04 14.10 -4.65
CA ILE A 76 3.01 13.58 -3.67
C ILE A 76 2.36 12.51 -2.79
N TYR A 77 1.14 12.70 -2.32
CA TYR A 77 0.46 11.73 -1.46
C TYR A 77 0.27 10.35 -2.14
N PRO A 78 -0.28 10.25 -3.37
CA PRO A 78 -0.39 8.96 -4.06
C PRO A 78 0.96 8.29 -4.31
N ILE A 79 1.96 9.08 -4.69
CA ILE A 79 3.33 8.57 -4.91
C ILE A 79 3.88 7.98 -3.61
N LEU A 80 3.82 8.73 -2.51
CA LEU A 80 4.30 8.25 -1.21
C LEU A 80 3.52 7.01 -0.74
N SER A 81 2.19 6.99 -0.93
CA SER A 81 1.35 5.87 -0.51
C SER A 81 1.62 4.59 -1.31
N SER A 82 2.00 4.71 -2.57
CA SER A 82 2.27 3.55 -3.44
C SER A 82 3.71 3.06 -3.35
N ILE A 83 4.69 3.96 -3.31
CA ILE A 83 6.11 3.59 -3.25
C ILE A 83 6.52 3.19 -1.84
N GLY A 84 5.89 3.78 -0.82
CA GLY A 84 6.30 3.61 0.58
C GLY A 84 5.93 2.27 1.22
N GLN A 85 4.94 1.55 0.68
CA GLN A 85 4.47 0.31 1.30
C GLN A 85 5.28 -0.90 0.82
N HIS A 86 5.83 -1.65 1.79
CA HIS A 86 6.62 -2.85 1.52
C HIS A 86 6.21 -3.97 2.47
N ILE A 87 6.14 -5.19 1.94
CA ILE A 87 6.02 -6.41 2.75
C ILE A 87 7.37 -7.10 2.76
N GLY A 88 7.86 -7.41 3.94
CA GLY A 88 9.07 -8.20 4.11
C GLY A 88 8.78 -9.50 4.82
N ILE A 89 9.45 -10.56 4.38
CA ILE A 89 9.37 -11.88 4.95
C ILE A 89 10.80 -12.35 5.24
N ASP A 90 11.03 -12.69 6.49
CA ASP A 90 12.25 -13.35 6.94
C ASP A 90 11.93 -14.76 7.50
N LYS A 91 12.91 -15.42 8.08
CA LYS A 91 12.73 -16.75 8.66
C LYS A 91 11.79 -16.75 9.88
N GLU A 92 11.71 -15.64 10.59
CA GLU A 92 11.02 -15.54 11.88
C GLU A 92 9.68 -14.82 11.79
N ALA A 93 9.54 -13.87 10.84
CA ALA A 93 8.39 -12.98 10.81
C ALA A 93 8.02 -12.51 9.41
N ILE A 94 6.76 -12.08 9.30
CA ILE A 94 6.27 -11.23 8.21
C ILE A 94 5.95 -9.85 8.78
N TRP A 95 6.25 -8.81 8.02
CA TRP A 95 6.01 -7.44 8.44
C TRP A 95 5.61 -6.54 7.27
N ILE A 96 4.86 -5.49 7.59
CA ILE A 96 4.56 -4.38 6.67
C ILE A 96 5.31 -3.15 7.15
N ARG A 97 5.95 -2.46 6.22
CA ARG A 97 6.51 -1.12 6.42
C ARG A 97 5.80 -0.13 5.50
N PHE A 98 5.60 1.07 6.02
CA PHE A 98 5.23 2.23 5.23
C PHE A 98 6.38 3.22 5.29
N CYS A 99 6.96 3.53 4.14
CA CYS A 99 8.23 4.25 4.04
C CYS A 99 9.31 3.56 4.88
N PHE A 100 9.75 4.17 5.98
CA PHE A 100 10.78 3.62 6.86
C PHE A 100 10.22 3.14 8.21
N VAL A 101 8.91 3.28 8.42
CA VAL A 101 8.25 2.90 9.68
C VAL A 101 7.65 1.50 9.53
N ARG A 102 7.99 0.63 10.49
CA ARG A 102 7.36 -0.70 10.59
C ARG A 102 5.98 -0.54 11.21
N CYS A 103 4.92 -0.77 10.40
CA CYS A 103 3.55 -0.61 10.85
C CYS A 103 3.02 -1.83 11.61
N LYS A 104 3.26 -3.04 11.05
CA LYS A 104 2.80 -4.31 11.64
C LYS A 104 3.87 -5.38 11.48
N LYS A 105 4.02 -6.25 12.50
CA LYS A 105 4.88 -7.43 12.47
C LYS A 105 4.12 -8.61 13.07
N ILE A 106 4.13 -9.76 12.39
CA ILE A 106 3.61 -11.04 12.87
C ILE A 106 4.75 -12.05 12.85
N GLN A 107 5.00 -12.71 13.98
CA GLN A 107 5.94 -13.83 14.02
C GLN A 107 5.35 -15.04 13.29
N ARG A 108 6.14 -15.73 12.48
CA ARG A 108 5.66 -16.86 11.67
C ARG A 108 5.03 -17.97 12.52
N LYS A 109 5.59 -18.25 13.69
CA LYS A 109 5.07 -19.21 14.66
C LYS A 109 3.68 -18.87 15.21
N LEU A 110 3.29 -17.59 15.13
CA LEU A 110 1.99 -17.10 15.58
C LEU A 110 0.96 -17.01 14.44
N ILE A 111 1.33 -17.34 13.20
CA ILE A 111 0.38 -17.35 12.09
C ILE A 111 -0.60 -18.49 12.31
N LYS A 112 -1.87 -18.12 12.51
CA LYS A 112 -2.96 -19.08 12.74
C LYS A 112 -3.52 -19.57 11.41
N GLU A 113 -3.81 -18.64 10.50
CA GLU A 113 -4.44 -18.97 9.22
C GLU A 113 -4.09 -17.94 8.15
N CYS A 114 -4.09 -18.40 6.90
CA CYS A 114 -4.04 -17.57 5.72
C CYS A 114 -5.25 -17.90 4.85
N TYR A 115 -5.95 -16.90 4.35
CA TYR A 115 -7.11 -17.06 3.49
C TYR A 115 -7.27 -15.89 2.53
N ILE A 116 -8.07 -16.10 1.49
CA ILE A 116 -8.36 -15.08 0.49
C ILE A 116 -9.78 -14.57 0.72
N VAL A 117 -9.93 -13.26 0.69
CA VAL A 117 -11.22 -12.58 0.67
C VAL A 117 -11.35 -11.85 -0.64
N ASP A 118 -12.50 -12.01 -1.28
CA ASP A 118 -12.88 -11.20 -2.44
C ASP A 118 -13.94 -10.21 -2.01
N GLY A 119 -13.68 -8.93 -2.23
CA GLY A 119 -14.60 -7.90 -1.80
C GLY A 119 -14.07 -6.49 -2.02
N VAL A 120 -14.93 -5.53 -1.72
CA VAL A 120 -14.62 -4.10 -1.77
C VAL A 120 -14.81 -3.51 -0.39
N ASP A 121 -13.71 -3.10 0.23
CA ASP A 121 -13.71 -2.30 1.46
C ASP A 121 -12.84 -1.07 1.25
N PHE A 122 -13.48 0.05 0.97
CA PHE A 122 -12.77 1.30 0.70
C PHE A 122 -12.05 1.85 1.94
N GLU A 123 -12.57 1.63 3.14
CA GLU A 123 -11.96 2.12 4.39
C GLU A 123 -10.62 1.43 4.65
N ARG A 124 -10.52 0.14 4.29
CA ARG A 124 -9.30 -0.66 4.46
C ARG A 124 -8.48 -0.78 3.18
N HIS A 125 -8.88 -0.06 2.13
CA HIS A 125 -8.27 -0.15 0.80
C HIS A 125 -8.21 -1.57 0.23
N LEU A 126 -9.21 -2.39 0.54
CA LEU A 126 -9.35 -3.76 0.04
C LEU A 126 -10.24 -3.72 -1.20
N ILE A 127 -9.65 -3.84 -2.38
CA ILE A 127 -10.35 -3.89 -3.65
C ILE A 127 -9.98 -5.19 -4.33
N GLY A 128 -10.97 -6.05 -4.59
CA GLY A 128 -10.79 -7.36 -5.21
C GLY A 128 -10.13 -8.39 -4.29
N GLU A 129 -9.44 -9.37 -4.86
CA GLU A 129 -8.81 -10.45 -4.12
C GLU A 129 -7.72 -9.95 -3.17
N THR A 130 -7.94 -10.13 -1.88
CA THR A 130 -6.99 -9.77 -0.83
C THR A 130 -6.59 -11.00 -0.02
N LEU A 131 -5.29 -11.23 0.11
CA LEU A 131 -4.75 -12.25 0.99
C LEU A 131 -4.69 -11.69 2.42
N ILE A 132 -5.32 -12.40 3.35
CA ILE A 132 -5.31 -12.07 4.78
C ILE A 132 -4.44 -13.09 5.51
N ILE A 133 -3.49 -12.60 6.27
CA ILE A 133 -2.62 -13.39 7.14
C ILE A 133 -2.97 -13.04 8.57
N LYS A 134 -3.62 -13.97 9.27
CA LYS A 134 -4.11 -13.77 10.63
C LYS A 134 -3.23 -14.50 11.64
N SER A 135 -2.89 -13.79 12.71
CA SER A 135 -2.15 -14.33 13.84
C SER A 135 -3.07 -14.81 14.97
N THR A 136 -2.55 -15.64 15.87
CA THR A 136 -3.23 -16.09 17.07
C THR A 136 -3.58 -14.95 18.04
N ASP A 137 -2.81 -13.85 18.04
CA ASP A 137 -3.06 -12.63 18.80
C ASP A 137 -3.98 -11.62 18.07
N ASN A 138 -4.76 -12.11 17.12
CA ASN A 138 -5.71 -11.35 16.30
C ASN A 138 -5.11 -10.23 15.43
N LYS A 139 -3.79 -10.12 15.32
CA LYS A 139 -3.17 -9.21 14.36
C LYS A 139 -3.37 -9.73 12.95
N CYS A 140 -3.66 -8.82 12.01
CA CYS A 140 -3.84 -9.15 10.61
C CYS A 140 -2.91 -8.35 9.71
N ILE A 141 -2.36 -9.02 8.71
CA ILE A 141 -1.65 -8.40 7.59
C ILE A 141 -2.48 -8.61 6.33
N TYR A 142 -2.80 -7.52 5.64
CA TYR A 142 -3.57 -7.51 4.40
C TYR A 142 -2.63 -7.32 3.22
N VAL A 143 -2.66 -8.27 2.29
CA VAL A 143 -1.90 -8.23 1.04
C VAL A 143 -2.89 -8.08 -0.11
N SER A 144 -3.22 -6.83 -0.43
CA SER A 144 -4.22 -6.48 -1.43
C SER A 144 -3.69 -6.65 -2.87
N ASN A 145 -4.53 -6.32 -3.84
CA ASN A 145 -4.20 -6.29 -5.27
C ASN A 145 -3.11 -5.27 -5.66
N ARG A 146 -2.65 -4.43 -4.72
CA ARG A 146 -1.44 -3.60 -4.90
C ARG A 146 -0.20 -4.43 -5.21
N TYR A 147 -0.21 -5.71 -4.78
CA TYR A 147 0.79 -6.71 -5.09
C TYR A 147 0.27 -7.62 -6.20
N THR A 148 1.13 -7.93 -7.18
CA THR A 148 0.75 -8.81 -8.28
C THR A 148 0.33 -10.19 -7.75
N LYS A 149 -0.48 -10.92 -8.51
CA LYS A 149 -0.86 -12.31 -8.18
C LYS A 149 0.37 -13.18 -7.92
N LYS A 150 1.40 -13.05 -8.77
CA LYS A 150 2.68 -13.77 -8.61
C LYS A 150 3.37 -13.45 -7.28
N GLN A 151 3.39 -12.18 -6.86
CA GLN A 151 3.95 -11.79 -5.57
C GLN A 151 3.15 -12.37 -4.40
N ARG A 152 1.82 -12.35 -4.48
CA ARG A 152 0.95 -12.96 -3.45
C ARG A 152 1.15 -14.46 -3.36
N GLU A 153 1.25 -15.17 -4.48
CA GLU A 153 1.59 -16.60 -4.52
C GLU A 153 2.93 -16.88 -3.85
N GLU A 154 3.93 -16.09 -4.17
CA GLU A 154 5.26 -16.25 -3.60
C GLU A 154 5.29 -16.00 -2.08
N ILE A 155 4.53 -14.99 -1.59
CA ILE A 155 4.34 -14.74 -0.16
C ILE A 155 3.77 -15.98 0.53
N VAL A 156 2.73 -16.59 -0.04
CA VAL A 156 2.05 -17.76 0.51
C VAL A 156 2.97 -18.98 0.55
N VAL A 157 3.74 -19.20 -0.52
CA VAL A 157 4.74 -20.28 -0.57
C VAL A 157 5.83 -20.08 0.48
N LEU A 158 6.32 -18.86 0.65
CA LEU A 158 7.31 -18.53 1.69
C LEU A 158 6.76 -18.71 3.11
N LEU A 159 5.45 -18.62 3.30
CA LEU A 159 4.80 -18.89 4.60
C LEU A 159 4.60 -20.40 4.86
N GLY A 160 4.93 -21.26 3.88
CA GLY A 160 4.88 -22.72 4.04
C GLY A 160 3.72 -23.42 3.32
N TYR A 161 2.90 -22.70 2.60
CA TYR A 161 1.81 -23.29 1.80
C TYR A 161 2.31 -23.69 0.41
N LYS A 162 2.67 -24.95 0.24
CA LYS A 162 3.36 -25.45 -0.97
C LYS A 162 2.57 -25.20 -2.27
N ASP A 163 1.26 -25.31 -2.24
CA ASP A 163 0.39 -25.15 -3.43
C ASP A 163 0.02 -23.67 -3.69
N GLY A 164 0.68 -22.72 -3.00
CA GLY A 164 0.46 -21.29 -3.18
C GLY A 164 -0.98 -20.86 -2.85
N LEU A 165 -1.51 -19.92 -3.62
CA LEU A 165 -2.86 -19.38 -3.41
C LEU A 165 -3.97 -20.43 -3.58
N LYS A 166 -3.74 -21.50 -4.36
CA LYS A 166 -4.73 -22.56 -4.61
C LYS A 166 -5.06 -23.38 -3.34
N SER A 167 -4.12 -23.48 -2.41
CA SER A 167 -4.33 -24.18 -1.13
C SER A 167 -5.14 -23.36 -0.13
N LEU A 168 -5.36 -22.10 -0.37
CA LEU A 168 -6.03 -21.22 0.55
C LEU A 168 -7.55 -21.25 0.35
N LYS A 169 -8.27 -21.27 1.48
CA LYS A 169 -9.73 -21.15 1.45
C LYS A 169 -10.13 -19.75 1.01
N LYS A 170 -11.04 -19.66 0.03
CA LYS A 170 -11.76 -18.42 -0.24
C LYS A 170 -12.87 -18.27 0.79
N LYS A 171 -12.86 -17.19 1.55
CA LYS A 171 -13.91 -16.85 2.50
C LYS A 171 -14.73 -15.69 1.96
N ASN A 172 -16.03 -15.89 1.80
CA ASN A 172 -16.95 -14.79 1.60
C ASN A 172 -17.22 -14.16 2.96
N ILE A 173 -16.55 -13.08 3.27
CA ILE A 173 -16.65 -12.40 4.55
C ILE A 173 -17.39 -11.09 4.31
N THR A 174 -18.44 -10.84 5.08
CA THR A 174 -19.11 -9.54 5.12
C THR A 174 -18.21 -8.51 5.80
N LYS A 175 -18.43 -7.21 5.52
CA LYS A 175 -17.62 -6.11 6.04
C LYS A 175 -17.42 -6.18 7.56
N ASP A 176 -18.46 -6.60 8.29
CA ASP A 176 -18.47 -6.66 9.76
C ASP A 176 -17.64 -7.82 10.34
N GLN A 177 -17.30 -8.80 9.52
CA GLN A 177 -16.54 -9.99 9.91
C GLN A 177 -15.04 -9.88 9.65
N LEU A 178 -14.60 -8.78 9.04
CA LEU A 178 -13.18 -8.54 8.80
C LEU A 178 -12.48 -8.23 10.13
N PRO A 179 -11.41 -8.96 10.49
CA PRO A 179 -10.68 -8.68 11.73
C PRO A 179 -10.00 -7.32 11.66
N TYR A 180 -10.03 -6.59 12.78
CA TYR A 180 -9.37 -5.28 12.93
C TYR A 180 -7.85 -5.39 13.01
#